data_e21021c80ab9c1d67f829cd9fe65df5b
#
_entry.id   e21021c80ab9c1d67f829cd9fe65df5b
#
_cell.length_a   1.000
_cell.length_b   1.000
_cell.length_c   1.000
_cell.angle_alpha   90.00
_cell.angle_beta   90.00
_cell.angle_gamma   90.00
#
_symmetry.space_group_name_H-M   'P 1'
#
loop_
_entity.id
_entity.type
_entity.pdbx_description
1 polymer ?
#
loop_
_entity_poly.entity_id
_entity_poly.type
_entity_poly.pdbx_seq_one_letter_code
_entity_poly.pdbx_strand_id
1 'polypeptide(L)'
;MTIMTSVMQFAMLPLQGIAQGAQPITSYNFGAKNAGRVKKTFRLLLITCLTYSIALWAAVMIAPQMFVKIFTSDSTLAQFASPMLRIYLGGLGLFGIQIACQMTFVSLGNALCSMVVAIMRKFVLLVPLIYLLPTLIENQVMGVYMAEPIADAIAVTFTAVLFTMQFKKALRKMEEPSNPIDTL
;
A
#
# COMPACT_ATOMS: atom_id res chain seq x y z
N MET A 1 16.14 5.69 12.16
CA MET A 1 15.57 4.99 10.99
C MET A 1 15.13 3.55 11.31
N THR A 2 15.99 2.69 11.86
CA THR A 2 15.70 1.26 12.11
C THR A 2 14.40 1.01 12.87
N ILE A 3 14.15 1.71 13.98
CA ILE A 3 12.89 1.54 14.75
C ILE A 3 11.66 1.84 13.91
N MET A 4 11.68 2.89 13.10
CA MET A 4 10.54 3.31 12.28
C MET A 4 10.24 2.31 11.17
N THR A 5 11.29 1.80 10.51
CA THR A 5 11.14 0.75 9.50
C THR A 5 10.65 -0.56 10.12
N SER A 6 11.09 -0.91 11.33
CA SER A 6 10.60 -2.09 12.05
C SER A 6 9.13 -1.97 12.44
N VAL A 7 8.71 -0.81 12.96
CA VAL A 7 7.29 -0.54 13.25
C VAL A 7 6.45 -0.64 11.98
N MET A 8 6.92 -0.05 10.88
CA MET A 8 6.22 -0.10 9.60
C MET A 8 6.10 -1.54 9.06
N GLN A 9 7.18 -2.32 9.12
CA GLN A 9 7.15 -3.73 8.69
C GLN A 9 6.17 -4.55 9.54
N PHE A 10 6.21 -4.39 10.86
CA PHE A 10 5.26 -5.05 11.76
C PHE A 10 3.81 -4.66 11.44
N ALA A 11 3.57 -3.39 11.18
CA ALA A 11 2.27 -2.85 10.78
C ALA A 11 1.76 -3.44 9.46
N MET A 12 2.66 -3.76 8.52
CA MET A 12 2.32 -4.29 7.20
C MET A 12 2.00 -5.78 7.19
N LEU A 13 2.47 -6.57 8.16
CA LEU A 13 2.28 -8.02 8.17
C LEU A 13 0.80 -8.45 8.11
N PRO A 14 -0.12 -7.93 8.95
CA PRO A 14 -1.53 -8.29 8.86
C PRO A 14 -2.17 -7.85 7.55
N LEU A 15 -1.82 -6.67 7.03
CA LEU A 15 -2.31 -6.19 5.73
C LEU A 15 -1.93 -7.15 4.59
N GLN A 16 -0.67 -7.60 4.58
CA GLN A 16 -0.19 -8.56 3.59
C GLN A 16 -0.90 -9.92 3.74
N GLY A 17 -1.12 -10.38 4.97
CA GLY A 17 -1.86 -11.61 5.24
C GLY A 17 -3.30 -11.56 4.72
N ILE A 18 -4.03 -10.47 4.98
CA ILE A 18 -5.39 -10.24 4.48
C ILE A 18 -5.40 -10.25 2.94
N ALA A 19 -4.45 -9.56 2.33
CA ALA A 19 -4.35 -9.45 0.88
C ALA A 19 -4.01 -10.78 0.22
N GLN A 20 -3.07 -11.55 0.79
CA GLN A 20 -2.72 -12.88 0.31
C GLN A 20 -3.88 -13.88 0.46
N GLY A 21 -4.67 -13.78 1.54
CA GLY A 21 -5.87 -14.59 1.71
C GLY A 21 -6.95 -14.31 0.66
N ALA A 22 -7.07 -13.07 0.19
CA ALA A 22 -8.01 -12.69 -0.87
C ALA A 22 -7.54 -13.08 -2.29
N GLN A 23 -6.23 -13.27 -2.49
CA GLN A 23 -5.62 -13.56 -3.79
C GLN A 23 -6.21 -14.79 -4.48
N PRO A 24 -6.25 -15.99 -3.86
CA PRO A 24 -6.78 -17.18 -4.51
C PRO A 24 -8.27 -17.04 -4.86
N ILE A 25 -9.05 -16.36 -4.00
CA ILE A 25 -10.46 -16.13 -4.25
C ILE A 25 -10.65 -15.25 -5.49
N THR A 26 -9.87 -14.19 -5.61
CA THR A 26 -9.93 -13.27 -6.77
C THR A 26 -9.47 -13.99 -8.05
N SER A 27 -8.35 -14.70 -8.00
CA SER A 27 -7.79 -15.41 -9.16
C SER A 27 -8.73 -16.51 -9.66
N TYR A 28 -9.32 -17.30 -8.76
CA TYR A 28 -10.30 -18.34 -9.12
C TYR A 28 -11.53 -17.75 -9.83
N ASN A 29 -12.13 -16.71 -9.23
CA ASN A 29 -13.32 -16.07 -9.82
C ASN A 29 -12.99 -15.33 -11.12
N PHE A 30 -11.77 -14.84 -11.29
CA PHE A 30 -11.29 -14.25 -12.54
C PHE A 30 -11.18 -15.31 -13.64
N GLY A 31 -10.56 -16.46 -13.35
CA GLY A 31 -10.51 -17.60 -14.28
C GLY A 31 -11.90 -18.16 -14.66
N ALA A 32 -12.82 -18.16 -13.68
CA ALA A 32 -14.22 -18.55 -13.90
C ALA A 32 -15.08 -17.46 -14.62
N LYS A 33 -14.48 -16.35 -15.07
CA LYS A 33 -15.15 -15.21 -15.71
C LYS A 33 -16.31 -14.62 -14.88
N ASN A 34 -16.26 -14.73 -13.56
CA ASN A 34 -17.30 -14.23 -12.66
C ASN A 34 -17.00 -12.80 -12.19
N ALA A 35 -17.27 -11.81 -13.05
CA ALA A 35 -17.01 -10.40 -12.80
C ALA A 35 -17.68 -9.88 -11.53
N GLY A 36 -18.89 -10.34 -11.22
CA GLY A 36 -19.62 -9.94 -10.02
C GLY A 36 -18.90 -10.34 -8.72
N ARG A 37 -18.38 -11.57 -8.65
CA ARG A 37 -17.62 -12.04 -7.50
C ARG A 37 -16.26 -11.35 -7.37
N VAL A 38 -15.57 -11.12 -8.50
CA VAL A 38 -14.30 -10.35 -8.50
C VAL A 38 -14.50 -8.95 -7.94
N LYS A 39 -15.54 -8.21 -8.38
CA LYS A 39 -15.92 -6.89 -7.84
C LYS A 39 -16.21 -6.95 -6.34
N LYS A 40 -16.97 -7.95 -5.89
CA LYS A 40 -17.31 -8.12 -4.47
C LYS A 40 -16.09 -8.42 -3.61
N THR A 41 -15.22 -9.33 -4.05
CA THR A 41 -13.98 -9.67 -3.35
C THR A 41 -13.06 -8.46 -3.23
N PHE A 42 -12.85 -7.72 -4.33
CA PHE A 42 -12.06 -6.48 -4.30
C PHE A 42 -12.64 -5.45 -3.33
N ARG A 43 -13.96 -5.23 -3.35
CA ARG A 43 -14.60 -4.27 -2.44
C ARG A 43 -14.41 -4.67 -0.97
N LEU A 44 -14.57 -5.95 -0.64
CA LEU A 44 -14.34 -6.45 0.71
C LEU A 44 -12.88 -6.29 1.13
N LEU A 45 -11.95 -6.69 0.26
CA LEU A 45 -10.52 -6.52 0.49
C LEU A 45 -10.16 -5.05 0.75
N LEU A 46 -10.65 -4.14 -0.11
CA LEU A 46 -10.39 -2.71 0.03
C LEU A 46 -10.92 -2.17 1.36
N ILE A 47 -12.16 -2.49 1.72
CA ILE A 47 -12.76 -2.04 2.98
C ILE A 47 -11.96 -2.57 4.18
N THR A 48 -11.63 -3.86 4.19
CA THR A 48 -10.88 -4.48 5.29
C THR A 48 -9.48 -3.88 5.43
N CYS A 49 -8.76 -3.73 4.31
CA CYS A 49 -7.42 -3.13 4.31
C CYS A 49 -7.46 -1.65 4.74
N LEU A 50 -8.45 -0.88 4.27
CA LEU A 50 -8.62 0.52 4.69
C LEU A 50 -8.96 0.64 6.16
N THR A 51 -9.91 -0.15 6.64
CA THR A 51 -10.30 -0.13 8.06
C THR A 51 -9.09 -0.43 8.95
N TYR A 52 -8.33 -1.47 8.62
CA TYR A 52 -7.12 -1.82 9.36
C TYR A 52 -6.07 -0.71 9.30
N SER A 53 -5.75 -0.19 8.11
CA SER A 53 -4.69 0.81 7.94
C SER A 53 -5.04 2.14 8.61
N ILE A 54 -6.30 2.57 8.54
CA ILE A 54 -6.77 3.78 9.23
C ILE A 54 -6.79 3.59 10.75
N ALA A 55 -7.26 2.44 11.24
CA ALA A 55 -7.26 2.14 12.68
C ALA A 55 -5.84 2.13 13.25
N LEU A 56 -4.90 1.49 12.55
CA LEU A 56 -3.50 1.45 12.97
C LEU A 56 -2.83 2.82 12.87
N TRP A 57 -3.09 3.56 11.79
CA TRP A 57 -2.64 4.94 11.64
C TRP A 57 -3.12 5.80 12.80
N ALA A 58 -4.40 5.74 13.15
CA ALA A 58 -4.96 6.48 14.28
C ALA A 58 -4.31 6.06 15.60
N ALA A 59 -4.08 4.77 15.83
CA ALA A 59 -3.39 4.26 17.03
C ALA A 59 -1.97 4.82 17.15
N VAL A 60 -1.21 4.85 16.05
CA VAL A 60 0.14 5.43 16.01
C VAL A 60 0.11 6.95 16.23
N MET A 61 -0.87 7.66 15.67
CA MET A 61 -1.01 9.11 15.87
C MET A 61 -1.35 9.46 17.32
N ILE A 62 -2.19 8.66 17.99
CA ILE A 62 -2.61 8.89 19.38
C ILE A 62 -1.48 8.49 20.36
N ALA A 63 -0.89 7.31 20.19
CA ALA A 63 0.04 6.74 21.15
C ALA A 63 1.36 6.23 20.51
N PRO A 64 2.16 7.09 19.84
CA PRO A 64 3.39 6.68 19.16
C PRO A 64 4.43 6.07 20.11
N GLN A 65 4.47 6.53 21.36
CA GLN A 65 5.39 6.04 22.38
C GLN A 65 5.21 4.55 22.67
N MET A 66 3.98 4.02 22.62
CA MET A 66 3.72 2.60 22.82
C MET A 66 4.39 1.76 21.74
N PHE A 67 4.29 2.19 20.49
CA PHE A 67 4.90 1.50 19.35
C PHE A 67 6.44 1.56 19.39
N VAL A 68 7.00 2.69 19.78
CA VAL A 68 8.46 2.83 19.91
C VAL A 68 9.01 1.97 21.05
N LYS A 69 8.31 1.93 22.20
CA LYS A 69 8.73 1.13 23.38
C LYS A 69 8.76 -0.38 23.14
N ILE A 70 8.03 -0.89 22.15
CA ILE A 70 8.11 -2.30 21.74
C ILE A 70 9.52 -2.63 21.19
N PHE A 71 10.20 -1.65 20.58
CA PHE A 71 11.47 -1.84 19.89
C PHE A 71 12.67 -1.25 20.63
N THR A 72 12.47 -0.44 21.67
CA THR A 72 13.56 0.12 22.50
C THR A 72 13.14 0.33 23.95
N SER A 73 14.03 0.01 24.87
CA SER A 73 13.87 0.28 26.30
C SER A 73 14.47 1.64 26.72
N ASP A 74 15.20 2.32 25.80
CA ASP A 74 15.79 3.61 26.06
C ASP A 74 14.72 4.72 25.98
N SER A 75 14.46 5.37 27.11
CA SER A 75 13.47 6.44 27.23
C SER A 75 13.83 7.70 26.44
N THR A 76 15.14 8.02 26.34
CA THR A 76 15.63 9.18 25.60
C THR A 76 15.41 8.98 24.10
N LEU A 77 15.77 7.79 23.61
CA LEU A 77 15.54 7.41 22.21
C LEU A 77 14.06 7.35 21.89
N ALA A 78 13.21 6.86 22.80
CA ALA A 78 11.76 6.79 22.62
C ALA A 78 11.12 8.18 22.52
N GLN A 79 11.57 9.16 23.31
CA GLN A 79 11.07 10.54 23.22
C GLN A 79 11.43 11.19 21.89
N PHE A 80 12.67 10.99 21.41
CA PHE A 80 13.10 11.52 20.11
C PHE A 80 12.39 10.83 18.94
N ALA A 81 12.24 9.50 18.99
CA ALA A 81 11.67 8.72 17.90
C ALA A 81 10.15 8.91 17.74
N SER A 82 9.42 9.21 18.82
CA SER A 82 7.96 9.32 18.80
C SER A 82 7.41 10.38 17.84
N PRO A 83 7.90 11.64 17.84
CA PRO A 83 7.43 12.63 16.87
C PRO A 83 7.84 12.27 15.43
N MET A 84 9.04 11.71 15.25
CA MET A 84 9.50 11.27 13.92
C MET A 84 8.68 10.09 13.38
N LEU A 85 8.21 9.19 14.25
CA LEU A 85 7.35 8.08 13.88
C LEU A 85 6.01 8.58 13.32
N ARG A 86 5.43 9.63 13.91
CA ARG A 86 4.19 10.24 13.39
C ARG A 86 4.36 10.76 11.97
N ILE A 87 5.47 11.42 11.70
CA ILE A 87 5.78 11.95 10.37
C ILE A 87 5.99 10.79 9.39
N TYR A 88 6.86 9.85 9.74
CA TYR A 88 7.23 8.73 8.88
C TYR A 88 6.03 7.84 8.52
N LEU A 89 5.14 7.57 9.46
CA LEU A 89 3.92 6.79 9.25
C LEU A 89 2.70 7.63 8.87
N GLY A 90 2.90 8.90 8.50
CA GLY A 90 1.81 9.80 8.09
C GLY A 90 0.98 9.26 6.92
N GLY A 91 1.62 8.55 5.98
CA GLY A 91 0.97 7.90 4.85
C GLY A 91 0.33 6.54 5.14
N LEU A 92 0.51 5.97 6.35
CA LEU A 92 0.09 4.60 6.69
C LEU A 92 -1.41 4.35 6.43
N GLY A 93 -2.27 5.33 6.70
CA GLY A 93 -3.71 5.20 6.46
C GLY A 93 -4.09 4.96 5.01
N LEU A 94 -3.25 5.39 4.06
CA LEU A 94 -3.47 5.21 2.63
C LEU A 94 -2.98 3.87 2.10
N PHE A 95 -2.13 3.15 2.86
CA PHE A 95 -1.56 1.87 2.43
C PHE A 95 -2.60 0.78 2.15
N GLY A 96 -3.76 0.85 2.81
CA GLY A 96 -4.86 -0.06 2.55
C GLY A 96 -5.29 -0.06 1.08
N ILE A 97 -5.33 1.11 0.44
CA ILE A 97 -5.65 1.25 -1.00
C ILE A 97 -4.55 0.60 -1.83
N GLN A 98 -3.29 0.95 -1.53
CA GLN A 98 -2.13 0.45 -2.27
C GLN A 98 -2.08 -1.08 -2.28
N ILE A 99 -2.16 -1.71 -1.11
CA ILE A 99 -2.08 -3.17 -0.94
C ILE A 99 -3.26 -3.86 -1.63
N ALA A 100 -4.49 -3.35 -1.46
CA ALA A 100 -5.68 -3.93 -2.10
C ALA A 100 -5.59 -3.89 -3.63
N CYS A 101 -5.19 -2.74 -4.21
CA CYS A 101 -5.03 -2.59 -5.65
C CYS A 101 -3.89 -3.46 -6.19
N GLN A 102 -2.73 -3.44 -5.54
CA GLN A 102 -1.54 -4.19 -5.98
C GLN A 102 -1.79 -5.70 -5.95
N MET A 103 -2.38 -6.22 -4.87
CA MET A 103 -2.69 -7.64 -4.76
C MET A 103 -3.75 -8.07 -5.79
N THR A 104 -4.72 -7.20 -6.07
CA THR A 104 -5.72 -7.48 -7.11
C THR A 104 -5.08 -7.49 -8.50
N PHE A 105 -4.11 -6.62 -8.81
CA PHE A 105 -3.36 -6.72 -10.06
C PHE A 105 -2.67 -8.09 -10.22
N VAL A 106 -2.01 -8.56 -9.16
CA VAL A 106 -1.36 -9.89 -9.15
C VAL A 106 -2.41 -10.99 -9.37
N SER A 107 -3.55 -10.91 -8.69
CA SER A 107 -4.64 -11.89 -8.79
C SER A 107 -5.28 -11.97 -10.18
N LEU A 108 -5.28 -10.85 -10.92
CA LEU A 108 -5.78 -10.77 -12.30
C LEU A 108 -4.73 -11.15 -13.36
N GLY A 109 -3.55 -11.63 -12.93
CA GLY A 109 -2.44 -11.97 -13.83
C GLY A 109 -1.72 -10.75 -14.43
N ASN A 110 -2.03 -9.53 -13.97
CA ASN A 110 -1.40 -8.30 -14.47
C ASN A 110 -0.17 -7.92 -13.64
N ALA A 111 0.83 -8.82 -13.62
CA ALA A 111 2.07 -8.65 -12.87
C ALA A 111 2.85 -7.39 -13.29
N LEU A 112 2.79 -7.01 -14.57
CA LEU A 112 3.47 -5.81 -15.08
C LEU A 112 2.94 -4.53 -14.41
N CYS A 113 1.62 -4.37 -14.25
CA CYS A 113 1.06 -3.23 -13.55
C CYS A 113 1.48 -3.19 -12.07
N SER A 114 1.51 -4.34 -11.40
CA SER A 114 2.00 -4.44 -10.02
C SER A 114 3.46 -4.04 -9.91
N MET A 115 4.30 -4.48 -10.85
CA MET A 115 5.72 -4.12 -10.90
C MET A 115 5.92 -2.62 -11.17
N VAL A 116 5.19 -2.05 -12.13
CA VAL A 116 5.25 -0.60 -12.44
C VAL A 116 4.90 0.22 -11.20
N VAL A 117 3.84 -0.13 -10.48
CA VAL A 117 3.45 0.54 -9.23
C VAL A 117 4.55 0.48 -8.18
N ALA A 118 5.19 -0.69 -8.01
CA ALA A 118 6.28 -0.86 -7.05
C ALA A 118 7.52 -0.04 -7.42
N ILE A 119 7.92 -0.04 -8.69
CA ILE A 119 9.04 0.73 -9.21
C ILE A 119 8.78 2.23 -9.10
N MET A 120 7.58 2.69 -9.51
CA MET A 120 7.17 4.08 -9.38
C MET A 120 7.31 4.58 -7.94
N ARG A 121 6.80 3.82 -6.97
CA ARG A 121 6.86 4.22 -5.56
C ARG A 121 8.30 4.29 -5.05
N LYS A 122 9.10 3.25 -5.27
CA LYS A 122 10.44 3.13 -4.67
C LYS A 122 11.52 3.91 -5.44
N PHE A 123 11.58 3.78 -6.76
CA PHE A 123 12.66 4.36 -7.56
C PHE A 123 12.32 5.75 -8.11
N VAL A 124 11.10 5.96 -8.58
CA VAL A 124 10.73 7.21 -9.24
C VAL A 124 10.31 8.29 -8.24
N LEU A 125 9.65 7.90 -7.15
CA LEU A 125 9.16 8.86 -6.15
C LEU A 125 10.08 8.95 -4.94
N LEU A 126 10.32 7.83 -4.25
CA LEU A 126 11.02 7.86 -2.97
C LEU A 126 12.49 8.28 -3.12
N VAL A 127 13.23 7.71 -4.07
CA VAL A 127 14.66 8.01 -4.24
C VAL A 127 14.88 9.50 -4.54
N PRO A 128 14.23 10.13 -5.54
CA PRO A 128 14.43 11.57 -5.76
C PRO A 128 14.00 12.44 -4.58
N LEU A 129 12.90 12.08 -3.90
CA LEU A 129 12.41 12.85 -2.74
C LEU A 129 13.37 12.81 -1.55
N ILE A 130 14.04 11.68 -1.30
CA ILE A 130 15.07 11.58 -0.25
C ILE A 130 16.24 12.52 -0.50
N TYR A 131 16.60 12.78 -1.75
CA TYR A 131 17.67 13.73 -2.08
C TYR A 131 17.15 15.18 -2.17
N LEU A 132 15.95 15.40 -2.68
CA LEU A 132 15.40 16.73 -2.93
C LEU A 132 14.88 17.40 -1.64
N LEU A 133 14.12 16.69 -0.80
CA LEU A 133 13.52 17.30 0.39
C LEU A 133 14.54 17.86 1.41
N PRO A 134 15.66 17.17 1.72
CA PRO A 134 16.65 17.71 2.63
C PRO A 134 17.33 18.99 2.13
N THR A 135 17.31 19.27 0.81
CA THR A 135 17.84 20.53 0.25
C THR A 135 16.83 21.69 0.34
N LEU A 136 15.53 21.38 0.47
CA LEU A 136 14.45 22.36 0.53
C LEU A 136 14.03 22.70 1.96
N ILE A 137 14.31 21.81 2.92
CA ILE A 137 13.90 21.96 4.32
C ILE A 137 15.14 22.22 5.17
N GLU A 138 15.11 23.28 6.01
CA GLU A 138 16.23 23.65 6.89
C GLU A 138 16.68 22.51 7.79
N ASN A 139 15.75 21.67 8.25
CA ASN A 139 16.07 20.47 9.02
C ASN A 139 16.19 19.27 8.10
N GLN A 140 17.42 18.95 7.68
CA GLN A 140 17.73 17.84 6.76
C GLN A 140 17.18 16.50 7.22
N VAL A 141 17.23 16.21 8.53
CA VAL A 141 16.70 14.96 9.10
C VAL A 141 15.19 14.87 8.90
N MET A 142 14.47 15.96 9.13
CA MET A 142 13.03 16.03 8.96
C MET A 142 12.64 15.88 7.47
N GLY A 143 13.45 16.45 6.57
CA GLY A 143 13.28 16.29 5.11
C GLY A 143 13.29 14.84 4.67
N VAL A 144 14.24 14.04 5.17
CA VAL A 144 14.32 12.60 4.85
C VAL A 144 13.09 11.85 5.37
N TYR A 145 12.59 12.17 6.58
CA TYR A 145 11.40 11.50 7.12
C TYR A 145 10.11 11.87 6.39
N MET A 146 10.00 13.09 5.90
CA MET A 146 8.84 13.56 5.12
C MET A 146 8.81 12.98 3.70
N ALA A 147 9.92 12.50 3.17
CA ALA A 147 9.98 11.91 1.83
C ALA A 147 9.06 10.67 1.71
N GLU A 148 9.01 9.82 2.74
CA GLU A 148 8.18 8.60 2.74
C GLU A 148 6.68 8.91 2.60
N PRO A 149 6.03 9.70 3.50
CA PRO A 149 4.58 9.95 3.38
C PRO A 149 4.20 10.73 2.12
N ILE A 150 5.07 11.59 1.61
CA ILE A 150 4.82 12.31 0.36
C ILE A 150 4.87 11.36 -0.84
N ALA A 151 5.93 10.51 -0.89
CA ALA A 151 6.03 9.48 -1.92
C ALA A 151 4.84 8.53 -1.89
N ASP A 152 4.39 8.14 -0.69
CA ASP A 152 3.25 7.25 -0.50
C ASP A 152 1.94 7.87 -0.98
N ALA A 153 1.67 9.13 -0.67
CA ALA A 153 0.46 9.83 -1.11
C ALA A 153 0.38 9.91 -2.65
N ILE A 154 1.49 10.25 -3.29
CA ILE A 154 1.58 10.32 -4.76
C ILE A 154 1.44 8.90 -5.36
N ALA A 155 2.14 7.91 -4.80
CA ALA A 155 2.11 6.53 -5.27
C ALA A 155 0.71 5.91 -5.15
N VAL A 156 0.01 6.15 -4.03
CA VAL A 156 -1.37 5.66 -3.83
C VAL A 156 -2.32 6.27 -4.84
N THR A 157 -2.20 7.58 -5.10
CA THR A 157 -3.02 8.28 -6.10
C THR A 157 -2.78 7.69 -7.50
N PHE A 158 -1.52 7.54 -7.90
CA PHE A 158 -1.15 6.90 -9.17
C PHE A 158 -1.69 5.47 -9.27
N THR A 159 -1.52 4.68 -8.20
CA THR A 159 -2.00 3.29 -8.14
C THR A 159 -3.53 3.22 -8.29
N ALA A 160 -4.28 4.09 -7.61
CA ALA A 160 -5.73 4.12 -7.68
C ALA A 160 -6.24 4.47 -9.10
N VAL A 161 -5.60 5.44 -9.76
CA VAL A 161 -5.93 5.82 -11.14
C VAL A 161 -5.63 4.66 -12.10
N LEU A 162 -4.41 4.12 -12.06
CA LEU A 162 -4.00 2.99 -12.90
C LEU A 162 -4.91 1.78 -12.67
N PHE A 163 -5.21 1.49 -11.40
CA PHE A 163 -6.08 0.38 -11.04
C PHE A 163 -7.50 0.56 -11.61
N THR A 164 -8.09 1.73 -11.48
CA THR A 164 -9.44 1.99 -11.99
C THR A 164 -9.52 1.75 -13.50
N MET A 165 -8.51 2.17 -14.24
CA MET A 165 -8.44 1.97 -15.70
C MET A 165 -8.29 0.49 -16.06
N GLN A 166 -7.32 -0.18 -15.45
CA GLN A 166 -7.00 -1.59 -15.78
C GLN A 166 -8.07 -2.55 -15.26
N PHE A 167 -8.63 -2.28 -14.09
CA PHE A 167 -9.70 -3.11 -13.52
C PHE A 167 -10.97 -3.07 -14.37
N LYS A 168 -11.36 -1.88 -14.83
CA LYS A 168 -12.49 -1.75 -15.79
C LYS A 168 -12.23 -2.53 -17.08
N LYS A 169 -10.99 -2.46 -17.61
CA LYS A 169 -10.60 -3.21 -18.82
C LYS A 169 -10.67 -4.73 -18.59
N ALA A 170 -10.15 -5.19 -17.45
CA ALA A 170 -10.20 -6.62 -17.08
C ALA A 170 -11.65 -7.14 -16.94
N LEU A 171 -12.51 -6.36 -16.29
CA LEU A 171 -13.93 -6.72 -16.13
C LEU A 171 -14.66 -6.77 -17.48
N ARG A 172 -14.44 -5.82 -18.37
CA ARG A 172 -15.01 -5.83 -19.73
C ARG A 172 -14.63 -7.08 -20.50
N LYS A 173 -13.33 -7.45 -20.44
CA LYS A 173 -12.84 -8.67 -21.10
C LYS A 173 -13.50 -9.96 -20.56
N MET A 174 -13.96 -9.95 -19.31
CA MET A 174 -14.69 -11.08 -18.71
C MET A 174 -16.15 -11.14 -19.16
N GLU A 175 -16.76 -9.98 -19.45
CA GLU A 175 -18.16 -9.84 -19.86
C GLU A 175 -18.34 -10.05 -21.40
N GLU A 176 -17.24 -9.97 -22.18
CA GLU A 176 -17.27 -10.26 -23.61
C GLU A 176 -17.44 -11.78 -23.84
N PRO A 177 -18.40 -12.19 -24.70
CA PRO A 177 -18.58 -13.60 -25.04
C PRO A 177 -17.30 -14.14 -25.71
N SER A 178 -16.85 -15.32 -25.28
CA SER A 178 -15.71 -16.00 -25.90
C SER A 178 -15.98 -16.22 -27.37
N ASN A 179 -15.12 -15.64 -28.21
CA ASN A 179 -15.19 -15.87 -29.65
C ASN A 179 -14.93 -17.37 -29.91
N PRO A 180 -15.80 -18.11 -30.64
CA PRO A 180 -15.65 -19.56 -30.83
C PRO A 180 -14.37 -19.99 -31.55
N ILE A 181 -13.59 -19.05 -32.08
CA ILE A 181 -12.33 -19.28 -32.80
C ILE A 181 -11.11 -19.51 -31.86
N ASP A 182 -11.19 -19.16 -30.57
CA ASP A 182 -10.09 -19.30 -29.62
C ASP A 182 -10.02 -20.71 -28.94
N THR A 183 -10.83 -21.66 -29.41
CA THR A 183 -10.93 -23.03 -28.86
C THR A 183 -10.46 -24.13 -29.82
N LEU A 184 -9.71 -23.78 -30.89
CA LEU A 184 -9.12 -24.75 -31.83
C LEU A 184 -7.58 -24.82 -31.66
#